data_32ce43ed48357b2110216fc8a9ed3510
#
_entry.id   32ce43ed48357b2110216fc8a9ed3510
#
_cell.length_a   1.000
_cell.length_b   1.000
_cell.length_c   1.000
_cell.angle_alpha   90.00
_cell.angle_beta   90.00
_cell.angle_gamma   90.00
#
_symmetry.space_group_name_H-M   'P 1'
#
loop_
_entity.id
_entity.type
_entity.pdbx_description
1 polymer ?
#
loop_
_entity_poly.entity_id
_entity_poly.type
_entity_poly.pdbx_seq_one_letter_code
_entity_poly.pdbx_strand_id
1 'polypeptide(L)'
;MTFKDLFSVQSASYAKFRPDYPPALYAWLASQTPGHAQAWDCGTGNGQCAVHLAGFYENVYATDPSAQQIAHAAPHDRVRYAVEPAENCGLPDASADLVTVGQALHWFRFEDYFREVARVLRPGGSSPHGRTACRRFHRRSTRWYFSCTKARSAVTGCRKTA
;
A
#
# COMPACT_ATOMS: atom_id res chain seq x y z
N MET A 1 12.03 18.49 7.64
CA MET A 1 11.07 18.31 8.75
C MET A 1 11.38 16.98 9.40
N THR A 2 11.67 16.97 10.69
CA THR A 2 11.95 15.75 11.45
C THR A 2 10.63 14.99 11.65
N PHE A 3 10.60 13.71 11.29
CA PHE A 3 9.48 12.80 11.56
C PHE A 3 9.23 12.79 13.08
N LYS A 4 8.04 13.25 13.52
CA LYS A 4 7.60 13.10 14.90
C LYS A 4 7.00 11.70 15.03
N ASP A 5 7.73 10.79 15.66
CA ASP A 5 7.24 9.46 15.99
C ASP A 5 6.18 9.55 17.11
N LEU A 6 4.96 9.88 16.72
CA LEU A 6 3.80 9.97 17.63
C LEU A 6 3.20 8.60 17.97
N PHE A 7 3.69 7.53 17.33
CA PHE A 7 3.13 6.17 17.45
C PHE A 7 3.91 5.25 18.37
N SER A 8 5.16 5.61 18.72
CA SER A 8 6.02 4.78 19.57
C SER A 8 5.43 4.52 20.97
N VAL A 9 4.66 5.47 21.50
CA VAL A 9 4.11 5.37 22.87
C VAL A 9 2.76 4.62 22.93
N GLN A 10 2.06 4.47 21.80
CA GLN A 10 0.73 3.83 21.72
C GLN A 10 0.71 2.53 20.92
N SER A 11 1.85 2.04 20.45
CA SER A 11 1.93 0.94 19.48
C SER A 11 1.29 -0.37 19.94
N ALA A 12 1.43 -0.73 21.22
CA ALA A 12 0.89 -1.99 21.74
C ALA A 12 -0.65 -2.02 21.88
N SER A 13 -1.27 -0.89 22.24
CA SER A 13 -2.73 -0.79 22.33
C SER A 13 -3.36 -0.51 20.95
N TYR A 14 -2.66 0.22 20.08
CA TYR A 14 -3.13 0.54 18.74
C TYR A 14 -3.14 -0.69 17.81
N ALA A 15 -2.18 -1.60 17.96
CA ALA A 15 -2.15 -2.87 17.21
C ALA A 15 -3.38 -3.75 17.51
N LYS A 16 -3.91 -3.69 18.73
CA LYS A 16 -5.04 -4.52 19.17
C LYS A 16 -6.40 -4.05 18.65
N PHE A 17 -6.51 -2.80 18.23
CA PHE A 17 -7.78 -2.18 17.77
C PHE A 17 -7.80 -1.79 16.29
N ARG A 18 -6.75 -2.11 15.53
CA ARG A 18 -6.74 -1.89 14.09
C ARG A 18 -7.69 -2.89 13.42
N PRO A 19 -8.76 -2.44 12.76
CA PRO A 19 -9.64 -3.37 12.06
C PRO A 19 -8.86 -4.06 10.94
N ASP A 20 -8.86 -5.38 10.94
CA ASP A 20 -8.36 -6.16 9.80
C ASP A 20 -9.23 -5.88 8.57
N TYR A 21 -8.58 -5.76 7.43
CA TYR A 21 -9.30 -5.72 6.17
C TYR A 21 -9.83 -7.11 5.83
N PRO A 22 -11.05 -7.23 5.29
CA PRO A 22 -11.61 -8.53 4.94
C PRO A 22 -10.75 -9.23 3.89
N PRO A 23 -10.53 -10.55 3.98
CA PRO A 23 -9.71 -11.32 3.02
C PRO A 23 -10.13 -11.12 1.56
N ALA A 24 -11.42 -10.93 1.32
CA ALA A 24 -11.98 -10.64 -0.01
C ALA A 24 -11.39 -9.38 -0.65
N LEU A 25 -10.92 -8.39 0.15
CA LEU A 25 -10.26 -7.20 -0.36
C LEU A 25 -8.93 -7.55 -1.04
N TYR A 26 -8.12 -8.41 -0.42
CA TYR A 26 -6.81 -8.78 -0.97
C TYR A 26 -6.95 -9.59 -2.26
N ALA A 27 -7.91 -10.52 -2.31
CA ALA A 27 -8.23 -11.24 -3.54
C ALA A 27 -8.69 -10.29 -4.65
N TRP A 28 -9.53 -9.30 -4.32
CA TRP A 28 -9.94 -8.28 -5.27
C TRP A 28 -8.77 -7.42 -5.74
N LEU A 29 -7.88 -6.98 -4.84
CA LEU A 29 -6.68 -6.22 -5.19
C LEU A 29 -5.79 -6.99 -6.16
N ALA A 30 -5.55 -8.27 -5.88
CA ALA A 30 -4.77 -9.13 -6.76
C ALA A 30 -5.43 -9.27 -8.15
N SER A 31 -6.75 -9.36 -8.23
CA SER A 31 -7.47 -9.41 -9.51
C SER A 31 -7.38 -8.12 -10.34
N GLN A 32 -6.96 -7.00 -9.74
CA GLN A 32 -6.79 -5.72 -10.43
C GLN A 32 -5.39 -5.55 -11.04
N THR A 33 -4.47 -6.48 -10.79
CA THR A 33 -3.09 -6.43 -11.31
C THR A 33 -2.84 -7.52 -12.34
N PRO A 34 -2.14 -7.22 -13.44
CA PRO A 34 -1.83 -8.22 -14.47
C PRO A 34 -0.70 -9.17 -14.03
N GLY A 35 0.10 -8.80 -13.03
CA GLY A 35 1.22 -9.58 -12.50
C GLY A 35 1.16 -9.67 -10.98
N HIS A 36 1.79 -10.68 -10.43
CA HIS A 36 1.83 -10.96 -8.99
C HIS A 36 3.28 -11.22 -8.48
N ALA A 37 4.27 -10.67 -9.17
CA ALA A 37 5.67 -10.87 -8.80
C ALA A 37 6.06 -10.03 -7.57
N GLN A 38 5.59 -8.76 -7.50
CA GLN A 38 6.00 -7.84 -6.45
C GLN A 38 4.84 -6.92 -6.03
N ALA A 39 4.54 -6.90 -4.74
CA ALA A 39 3.74 -5.84 -4.12
C ALA A 39 4.60 -4.94 -3.23
N TRP A 40 4.23 -3.66 -3.10
CA TRP A 40 4.77 -2.74 -2.11
C TRP A 40 3.68 -2.28 -1.15
N ASP A 41 3.84 -2.58 0.14
CA ASP A 41 2.97 -2.09 1.21
C ASP A 41 3.66 -0.93 1.93
N CYS A 42 3.23 0.30 1.61
CA CYS A 42 3.84 1.54 2.07
C CYS A 42 3.13 2.07 3.32
N GLY A 43 3.89 2.39 4.36
CA GLY A 43 3.34 2.70 5.69
C GLY A 43 2.73 1.46 6.33
N THR A 44 3.46 0.36 6.26
CA THR A 44 2.99 -0.99 6.62
C THR A 44 2.70 -1.16 8.12
N GLY A 45 3.27 -0.30 8.97
CA GLY A 45 3.20 -0.47 10.42
C GLY A 45 3.80 -1.81 10.85
N ASN A 46 3.03 -2.60 11.57
CA ASN A 46 3.43 -3.94 12.02
C ASN A 46 3.22 -5.06 10.98
N GLY A 47 2.96 -4.73 9.72
CA GLY A 47 2.96 -5.68 8.61
C GLY A 47 1.66 -6.45 8.37
N GLN A 48 0.54 -6.11 9.01
CA GLN A 48 -0.73 -6.84 8.84
C GLN A 48 -1.14 -6.96 7.36
N CYS A 49 -1.12 -5.84 6.63
CA CYS A 49 -1.48 -5.83 5.21
C CYS A 49 -0.46 -6.62 4.37
N ALA A 50 0.82 -6.44 4.65
CA ALA A 50 1.91 -7.11 3.94
C ALA A 50 1.81 -8.65 4.03
N VAL A 51 1.52 -9.20 5.21
CA VAL A 51 1.36 -10.65 5.41
C VAL A 51 0.19 -11.19 4.58
N HIS A 52 -0.94 -10.50 4.54
CA HIS A 52 -2.06 -10.91 3.71
C HIS A 52 -1.75 -10.84 2.21
N LEU A 53 -1.05 -9.80 1.76
CA LEU A 53 -0.61 -9.67 0.36
C LEU A 53 0.35 -10.80 -0.05
N ALA A 54 1.16 -11.32 0.86
CA ALA A 54 2.05 -12.45 0.61
C ALA A 54 1.33 -13.75 0.23
N GLY A 55 0.01 -13.85 0.49
CA GLY A 55 -0.84 -14.93 -0.02
C GLY A 55 -1.14 -14.84 -1.52
N PHE A 56 -0.90 -13.67 -2.14
CA PHE A 56 -1.24 -13.38 -3.54
C PHE A 56 -0.04 -12.97 -4.38
N TYR A 57 1.05 -12.51 -3.78
CA TYR A 57 2.26 -12.04 -4.46
C TYR A 57 3.45 -12.91 -4.08
N GLU A 58 4.37 -13.11 -5.04
CA GLU A 58 5.60 -13.87 -4.81
C GLU A 58 6.50 -13.17 -3.79
N ASN A 59 6.56 -11.84 -3.87
CA ASN A 59 7.32 -11.00 -2.95
C ASN A 59 6.49 -9.80 -2.50
N VAL A 60 6.62 -9.42 -1.26
CA VAL A 60 6.05 -8.19 -0.69
C VAL A 60 7.17 -7.36 -0.08
N TYR A 61 7.34 -6.14 -0.55
CA TYR A 61 8.21 -5.16 0.07
C TYR A 61 7.36 -4.29 0.98
N ALA A 62 7.67 -4.26 2.27
CA ALA A 62 6.88 -3.59 3.29
C ALA A 62 7.73 -2.52 3.97
N THR A 63 7.36 -1.25 3.84
CA THR A 63 8.15 -0.13 4.36
C THR A 63 7.35 0.71 5.36
N ASP A 64 8.06 1.18 6.38
CA ASP A 64 7.53 2.15 7.36
C ASP A 64 8.70 3.02 7.86
N PRO A 65 8.52 4.33 8.06
CA PRO A 65 9.58 5.18 8.58
C PRO A 65 9.88 4.92 10.06
N SER A 66 9.01 4.21 10.78
CA SER A 66 9.21 3.84 12.19
C SER A 66 9.96 2.51 12.32
N ALA A 67 11.21 2.57 12.78
CA ALA A 67 11.99 1.38 13.10
C ALA A 67 11.31 0.51 14.16
N GLN A 68 10.56 1.12 15.08
CA GLN A 68 9.83 0.40 16.12
C GLN A 68 8.66 -0.41 15.53
N GLN A 69 7.93 0.13 14.55
CA GLN A 69 6.87 -0.61 13.87
C GLN A 69 7.46 -1.82 13.13
N ILE A 70 8.53 -1.61 12.40
CA ILE A 70 9.22 -2.69 11.67
C ILE A 70 9.76 -3.77 12.62
N ALA A 71 10.32 -3.38 13.78
CA ALA A 71 10.82 -4.33 14.77
C ALA A 71 9.72 -5.24 15.36
N HIS A 72 8.46 -4.81 15.33
CA HIS A 72 7.30 -5.59 15.78
C HIS A 72 6.49 -6.19 14.63
N ALA A 73 6.99 -6.11 13.40
CA ALA A 73 6.29 -6.63 12.25
C ALA A 73 6.24 -8.17 12.27
N ALA A 74 5.11 -8.72 11.84
CA ALA A 74 4.92 -10.17 11.77
C ALA A 74 5.87 -10.78 10.72
N PRO A 75 6.74 -11.73 11.07
CA PRO A 75 7.65 -12.34 10.11
C PRO A 75 6.89 -13.19 9.08
N HIS A 76 7.34 -13.15 7.83
CA HIS A 76 6.81 -13.99 6.76
C HIS A 76 7.86 -14.13 5.65
N ASP A 77 8.05 -15.36 5.11
CA ASP A 77 9.12 -15.69 4.16
C ASP A 77 9.10 -14.86 2.87
N ARG A 78 7.91 -14.40 2.45
CA ARG A 78 7.71 -13.59 1.25
C ARG A 78 7.65 -12.10 1.53
N VAL A 79 7.80 -11.65 2.79
CA VAL A 79 7.75 -10.24 3.17
C VAL A 79 9.13 -9.76 3.58
N ARG A 80 9.64 -8.76 2.85
CA ARG A 80 10.85 -8.04 3.20
C ARG A 80 10.47 -6.70 3.82
N TYR A 81 10.84 -6.50 5.08
CA TYR A 81 10.64 -5.26 5.79
C TYR A 81 11.83 -4.30 5.67
N ALA A 82 11.56 -3.00 5.56
CA ALA A 82 12.59 -1.97 5.57
C ALA A 82 12.10 -0.68 6.25
N VAL A 83 13.04 0.00 6.92
CA VAL A 83 12.79 1.31 7.55
C VAL A 83 13.06 2.39 6.50
N GLU A 84 12.01 2.83 5.81
CA GLU A 84 12.10 3.76 4.69
C GLU A 84 10.89 4.69 4.64
N PRO A 85 11.06 5.94 4.17
CA PRO A 85 9.95 6.85 3.96
C PRO A 85 9.14 6.48 2.72
N ALA A 86 7.89 6.90 2.69
CA ALA A 86 6.97 6.66 1.59
C ALA A 86 7.38 7.31 0.26
N GLU A 87 8.17 8.37 0.34
CA GLU A 87 8.58 9.21 -0.78
C GLU A 87 9.87 8.76 -1.46
N ASN A 88 10.53 7.74 -0.91
CA ASN A 88 11.76 7.19 -1.47
C ASN A 88 11.99 5.78 -0.91
N CYS A 89 11.67 4.76 -1.68
CA CYS A 89 11.84 3.36 -1.30
C CYS A 89 12.94 2.67 -2.11
N GLY A 90 13.49 1.57 -1.57
CA GLY A 90 14.56 0.80 -2.19
C GLY A 90 14.13 -0.07 -3.38
N LEU A 91 12.88 0.00 -3.85
CA LEU A 91 12.45 -0.74 -5.02
C LEU A 91 13.00 -0.12 -6.32
N PRO A 92 13.40 -0.94 -7.31
CA PRO A 92 13.76 -0.47 -8.64
C PRO A 92 12.58 0.17 -9.37
N ASP A 93 12.88 0.95 -10.43
CA ASP A 93 11.87 1.48 -11.34
C ASP A 93 11.08 0.34 -12.00
N ALA A 94 9.78 0.55 -12.17
CA ALA A 94 8.88 -0.38 -12.87
C ALA A 94 9.00 -1.84 -12.36
N SER A 95 9.12 -2.03 -11.04
CA SER A 95 9.31 -3.34 -10.40
C SER A 95 8.09 -3.87 -9.67
N ALA A 96 7.15 -3.00 -9.27
CA ALA A 96 5.96 -3.38 -8.52
C ALA A 96 4.72 -3.55 -9.41
N ASP A 97 3.94 -4.59 -9.13
CA ASP A 97 2.63 -4.83 -9.76
C ASP A 97 1.51 -4.14 -8.97
N LEU A 98 1.68 -4.03 -7.64
CA LEU A 98 0.74 -3.41 -6.72
C LEU A 98 1.49 -2.50 -5.73
N VAL A 99 0.91 -1.34 -5.43
CA VAL A 99 1.31 -0.51 -4.28
C VAL A 99 0.10 -0.30 -3.39
N THR A 100 0.20 -0.64 -2.10
CA THR A 100 -0.87 -0.43 -1.11
C THR A 100 -0.47 0.57 -0.03
N VAL A 101 -1.46 1.29 0.50
CA VAL A 101 -1.32 2.12 1.69
C VAL A 101 -2.54 1.91 2.57
N GLY A 102 -2.34 1.31 3.73
CA GLY A 102 -3.39 1.09 4.73
C GLY A 102 -3.37 2.16 5.82
N GLN A 103 -4.30 3.14 5.80
CA GLN A 103 -4.48 4.15 6.87
C GLN A 103 -3.27 5.07 7.13
N ALA A 104 -2.28 5.15 6.21
CA ALA A 104 -1.08 5.94 6.39
C ALA A 104 -0.96 7.14 5.44
N LEU A 105 -1.74 7.18 4.37
CA LEU A 105 -1.59 8.17 3.29
C LEU A 105 -1.59 9.63 3.76
N HIS A 106 -2.36 9.96 4.80
CA HIS A 106 -2.47 11.33 5.33
C HIS A 106 -1.19 11.84 6.04
N TRP A 107 -0.18 10.98 6.23
CA TRP A 107 1.13 11.35 6.78
C TRP A 107 2.16 11.66 5.71
N PHE A 108 1.88 11.33 4.44
CA PHE A 108 2.84 11.43 3.36
C PHE A 108 2.82 12.80 2.70
N ARG A 109 3.95 13.18 2.13
CA ARG A 109 4.04 14.30 1.19
C ARG A 109 3.49 13.83 -0.16
N PHE A 110 2.24 14.14 -0.44
CA PHE A 110 1.48 13.56 -1.56
C PHE A 110 2.21 13.61 -2.90
N GLU A 111 2.78 14.76 -3.28
CA GLU A 111 3.44 14.92 -4.57
C GLU A 111 4.66 14.00 -4.71
N ASP A 112 5.51 13.94 -3.68
CA ASP A 112 6.70 13.11 -3.66
C ASP A 112 6.32 11.63 -3.62
N TYR A 113 5.36 11.26 -2.77
CA TYR A 113 4.84 9.90 -2.68
C TYR A 113 4.27 9.42 -4.03
N PHE A 114 3.43 10.22 -4.69
CA PHE A 114 2.87 9.81 -5.98
C PHE A 114 3.90 9.75 -7.10
N ARG A 115 4.95 10.56 -7.03
CA ARG A 115 6.11 10.44 -7.95
C ARG A 115 6.83 9.10 -7.73
N GLU A 116 7.02 8.71 -6.48
CA GLU A 116 7.64 7.43 -6.13
C GLU A 116 6.77 6.24 -6.55
N VAL A 117 5.47 6.28 -6.30
CA VAL A 117 4.53 5.27 -6.79
C VAL A 117 4.60 5.14 -8.31
N ALA A 118 4.63 6.25 -9.05
CA ALA A 118 4.74 6.23 -10.51
C ALA A 118 6.08 5.67 -11.00
N ARG A 119 7.16 5.85 -10.23
CA ARG A 119 8.49 5.30 -10.52
C ARG A 119 8.50 3.78 -10.36
N VAL A 120 7.98 3.26 -9.26
CA VAL A 120 8.08 1.83 -8.93
C VAL A 120 7.04 0.97 -9.63
N LEU A 121 5.87 1.51 -9.97
CA LEU A 121 4.82 0.72 -10.63
C LEU A 121 5.20 0.35 -12.06
N ARG A 122 5.01 -0.92 -12.39
CA ARG A 122 5.05 -1.40 -13.78
C ARG A 122 3.93 -0.77 -14.60
N PRO A 123 4.09 -0.62 -15.91
CA PRO A 123 3.00 -0.27 -16.81
C PRO A 123 1.81 -1.22 -16.63
N GLY A 124 0.64 -0.67 -16.28
CA GLY A 124 -0.55 -1.46 -15.95
C GLY A 124 -0.68 -1.91 -14.50
N GLY A 125 0.32 -1.70 -13.66
CA GLY A 125 0.25 -1.91 -12.22
C GLY A 125 -0.82 -1.05 -11.55
N SER A 126 -1.25 -1.43 -10.35
CA SER A 126 -2.34 -0.79 -9.61
C SER A 126 -1.88 -0.23 -8.28
N SER A 127 -2.40 0.94 -7.90
CA SER A 127 -2.16 1.54 -6.58
C SER A 127 -3.50 1.90 -5.92
N PRO A 128 -4.11 0.98 -5.16
CA PRO A 128 -5.22 1.30 -4.28
C PRO A 128 -4.72 1.90 -2.97
N HIS A 129 -5.42 2.94 -2.50
CA HIS A 129 -5.13 3.58 -1.23
C HIS A 129 -6.26 3.33 -0.25
N GLY A 130 -5.94 2.70 0.88
CA GLY A 130 -6.92 2.34 1.92
C GLY A 130 -7.65 3.55 2.49
N ARG A 131 -8.90 3.40 2.60
CA ARG A 131 -10.08 4.16 2.93
C ARG A 131 -10.80 4.79 1.76
N THR A 132 -10.17 5.10 0.60
CA THR A 132 -10.92 5.95 -0.33
C THR A 132 -10.56 5.90 -1.82
N ALA A 133 -9.51 5.26 -2.31
CA ALA A 133 -9.20 5.37 -3.75
C ALA A 133 -8.41 4.20 -4.32
N CYS A 134 -8.88 3.70 -5.45
CA CYS A 134 -8.12 2.84 -6.35
C CYS A 134 -7.69 3.69 -7.55
N ARG A 135 -6.39 3.73 -7.86
CA ARG A 135 -5.87 4.39 -9.07
C ARG A 135 -5.23 3.36 -10.00
N ARG A 136 -5.61 3.41 -11.26
CA ARG A 136 -4.97 2.70 -12.35
C ARG A 136 -4.03 3.68 -13.06
N PHE A 137 -2.75 3.35 -13.13
CA PHE A 137 -1.79 4.15 -13.88
C PHE A 137 -1.82 3.76 -15.37
N HIS A 138 -2.25 4.68 -16.22
CA HIS A 138 -2.11 4.55 -17.66
C HIS A 138 -1.02 5.51 -18.16
N ARG A 139 -0.03 4.98 -18.89
CA ARG A 139 1.13 5.72 -19.43
C ARG A 139 0.78 6.85 -20.41
N ARG A 140 -0.50 7.08 -20.73
CA ARG A 140 -0.95 8.06 -21.75
C ARG A 140 -1.60 9.33 -21.21
N SER A 141 -1.78 9.51 -19.91
CA SER A 141 -2.32 10.76 -19.40
C SER A 141 -1.75 11.11 -18.03
N THR A 142 -1.13 12.27 -17.94
CA THR A 142 -0.76 12.98 -16.71
C THR A 142 -1.98 13.50 -15.91
N ARG A 143 -3.16 12.95 -16.14
CA ARG A 143 -4.39 13.33 -15.49
C ARG A 143 -4.74 12.36 -14.36
N TRP A 144 -4.75 12.89 -13.16
CA TRP A 144 -5.10 12.18 -11.94
C TRP A 144 -6.62 12.16 -11.77
N TYR A 145 -7.23 10.98 -11.81
CA TYR A 145 -8.65 10.81 -11.47
C TYR A 145 -8.78 10.23 -10.07
N PHE A 146 -9.35 10.99 -9.16
CA PHE A 146 -9.81 10.49 -7.87
C PHE A 146 -11.22 9.91 -8.05
N SER A 147 -11.38 8.62 -7.92
CA SER A 147 -12.70 8.00 -7.73
C SER A 147 -12.83 7.60 -6.27
N CYS A 148 -13.63 8.36 -5.55
CA CYS A 148 -13.97 8.07 -4.15
C CYS A 148 -15.24 7.21 -4.14
N THR A 149 -15.12 5.91 -3.90
CA THR A 149 -16.27 5.06 -3.60
C THR A 149 -16.15 4.57 -2.17
N LYS A 150 -17.15 4.93 -1.35
CA LYS A 150 -17.29 4.44 0.03
C LYS A 150 -17.25 2.91 0.04
N ALA A 151 -16.41 2.33 0.88
CA ALA A 151 -16.12 0.90 1.01
C ALA A 151 -17.33 -0.01 1.39
N ARG A 152 -18.56 0.45 1.23
CA ARG A 152 -19.79 -0.34 1.46
C ARG A 152 -20.29 -1.10 0.23
N SER A 153 -19.68 -0.92 -0.94
CA SER A 153 -20.13 -1.59 -2.18
C SER A 153 -19.00 -2.24 -2.99
N ALA A 154 -17.90 -2.62 -2.35
CA ALA A 154 -16.79 -3.31 -3.03
C ALA A 154 -17.13 -4.75 -3.49
N VAL A 155 -18.36 -5.20 -3.33
CA VAL A 155 -18.84 -6.52 -3.81
C VAL A 155 -19.67 -6.42 -5.09
N THR A 156 -20.03 -5.22 -5.53
CA THR A 156 -20.81 -5.04 -6.76
C THR A 156 -20.25 -3.91 -7.62
N GLY A 157 -19.51 -4.28 -8.67
CA GLY A 157 -19.36 -3.57 -9.93
C GLY A 157 -18.90 -2.11 -9.88
N CYS A 158 -17.65 -1.86 -10.21
CA CYS A 158 -17.15 -0.56 -10.62
C CYS A 158 -17.90 -0.08 -11.87
N ARG A 159 -18.88 0.83 -11.75
CA ARG A 159 -19.49 1.49 -12.90
C ARG A 159 -18.58 2.65 -13.35
N LYS A 160 -18.25 2.63 -14.62
CA LYS A 160 -17.67 3.77 -15.35
C LYS A 160 -18.70 4.91 -15.33
N THR A 161 -18.31 6.07 -14.87
CA THR A 161 -19.00 7.31 -15.23
C THR A 161 -18.09 8.12 -16.14
N ALA A 162 -18.68 8.52 -17.25
CA ALA A 162 -18.10 9.30 -18.35
C ALA A 162 -17.57 10.66 -17.89
#